data_63a04adc33676566ec12f42a147e9486
#
_entry.id   63a04adc33676566ec12f42a147e9486
#
_cell.length_a   1.000
_cell.length_b   1.000
_cell.length_c   1.000
_cell.angle_alpha   90.00
_cell.angle_beta   90.00
_cell.angle_gamma   90.00
#
_symmetry.space_group_name_H-M   'P 1'
#
loop_
_entity.id
_entity.type
_entity.pdbx_description
1 polymer ?
#
loop_
_entity_poly.entity_id
_entity_poly.type
_entity_poly.pdbx_seq_one_letter_code
_entity_poly.pdbx_strand_id
1 'polypeptide(L)'
;MLPKVEGYDALVREFRWNVPARYNIAEACCDRWAAATPDAPALIRWTDAGVEAVSFAQLRGRADRLANALSGLGVRPGERVGILLPQCLEAAEAHLAVYKLGAVAIPLFTLFGADALAYRLADS
;
A
#
# COMPACT_ATOMS: atom_id res chain seq x y z
N MET A 1 8.16 8.84 14.81
CA MET A 1 9.60 9.06 14.56
C MET A 1 10.34 8.62 15.81
N LEU A 2 11.50 7.98 15.69
CA LEU A 2 12.31 7.57 16.85
C LEU A 2 12.83 8.81 17.59
N PRO A 3 12.92 8.79 18.94
CA PRO A 3 13.52 9.88 19.69
C PRO A 3 15.01 10.02 19.35
N LYS A 4 15.51 11.25 19.34
CA LYS A 4 16.92 11.53 19.10
C LYS A 4 17.67 11.42 20.43
N VAL A 5 18.14 10.23 20.73
CA VAL A 5 18.87 9.90 21.95
C VAL A 5 20.13 9.10 21.61
N GLU A 6 21.15 9.17 22.47
CA GLU A 6 22.37 8.38 22.32
C GLU A 6 22.26 7.06 23.08
N GLY A 7 22.53 5.98 22.36
CA GLY A 7 22.58 4.63 22.91
C GLY A 7 21.24 3.90 22.96
N TYR A 8 21.33 2.58 22.92
CA TYR A 8 20.19 1.67 22.87
C TYR A 8 19.29 1.77 24.12
N ASP A 9 19.90 1.78 25.30
CA ASP A 9 19.15 1.80 26.57
C ASP A 9 18.32 3.10 26.73
N ALA A 10 18.86 4.24 26.29
CA ALA A 10 18.14 5.50 26.26
C ALA A 10 16.98 5.45 25.26
N LEU A 11 17.21 4.88 24.08
CA LEU A 11 16.17 4.71 23.06
C LEU A 11 15.00 3.85 23.59
N VAL A 12 15.29 2.69 24.19
CA VAL A 12 14.25 1.79 24.73
C VAL A 12 13.47 2.47 25.86
N ARG A 13 14.16 3.21 26.73
CA ARG A 13 13.52 3.90 27.84
C ARG A 13 12.62 5.05 27.40
N GLU A 14 13.02 5.80 26.37
CA GLU A 14 12.33 7.01 25.94
C GLU A 14 11.34 6.79 24.81
N PHE A 15 11.45 5.66 24.07
CA PHE A 15 10.53 5.35 23.01
C PHE A 15 9.10 5.12 23.54
N ARG A 16 8.15 5.78 22.90
CA ARG A 16 6.72 5.56 23.14
C ARG A 16 6.02 5.41 21.79
N TRP A 17 5.11 4.46 21.73
CA TRP A 17 4.22 4.31 20.58
C TRP A 17 3.26 5.50 20.53
N ASN A 18 3.27 6.20 19.41
CA ASN A 18 2.25 7.20 19.10
C ASN A 18 1.36 6.66 17.99
N VAL A 19 0.35 5.90 18.38
CA VAL A 19 -0.59 5.26 17.47
C VAL A 19 -1.83 6.16 17.38
N PRO A 20 -2.11 6.76 16.21
CA PRO A 20 -3.29 7.58 16.04
C PRO A 20 -4.57 6.73 16.12
N ALA A 21 -5.64 7.32 16.64
CA ALA A 21 -6.93 6.64 16.75
C ALA A 21 -7.54 6.28 15.38
N ARG A 22 -7.18 7.02 14.35
CA ARG A 22 -7.54 6.76 12.95
C ARG A 22 -6.30 6.90 12.09
N TYR A 23 -6.07 5.94 11.22
CA TYR A 23 -4.93 5.93 10.32
C TYR A 23 -5.31 5.24 9.00
N ASN A 24 -5.00 5.86 7.88
CA ASN A 24 -5.10 5.25 6.56
C ASN A 24 -3.72 5.17 5.94
N ILE A 25 -3.29 3.96 5.58
CA ILE A 25 -1.96 3.71 5.01
C ILE A 25 -1.80 4.44 3.67
N ALA A 26 -2.82 4.44 2.81
CA ALA A 26 -2.75 5.11 1.52
C ALA A 26 -2.61 6.63 1.66
N GLU A 27 -3.32 7.24 2.61
CA GLU A 27 -3.16 8.66 2.93
C GLU A 27 -1.73 8.96 3.39
N ALA A 28 -1.20 8.19 4.33
CA ALA A 28 0.13 8.41 4.89
C ALA A 28 1.27 8.15 3.90
N CYS A 29 1.14 7.16 3.01
CA CYS A 29 2.20 6.74 2.09
C CYS A 29 2.11 7.40 0.71
N CYS A 30 0.93 7.87 0.30
CA CYS A 30 0.70 8.40 -1.03
C CYS A 30 0.02 9.78 -1.04
N ASP A 31 -1.18 9.91 -0.48
CA ASP A 31 -2.02 11.09 -0.72
C ASP A 31 -1.41 12.38 -0.18
N ARG A 32 -0.84 12.35 1.03
CA ARG A 32 -0.16 13.50 1.61
C ARG A 32 1.05 13.94 0.79
N TRP A 33 1.77 12.99 0.20
CA TRP A 33 2.91 13.26 -0.66
C TRP A 33 2.48 13.79 -2.02
N ALA A 34 1.40 13.24 -2.56
CA ALA A 34 0.79 13.76 -3.77
C ALA A 34 0.28 15.21 -3.61
N ALA A 35 -0.08 15.62 -2.40
CA ALA A 35 -0.44 16.99 -2.09
C ALA A 35 0.78 17.90 -1.90
N ALA A 36 1.83 17.41 -1.24
CA ALA A 36 3.02 18.18 -0.89
C ALA A 36 4.05 18.26 -2.03
N THR A 37 4.27 17.15 -2.73
CA THR A 37 5.29 16.99 -3.78
C THR A 37 4.75 16.14 -4.93
N PRO A 38 3.75 16.64 -5.70
CA PRO A 38 3.00 15.85 -6.70
C PRO A 38 3.89 15.21 -7.76
N ASP A 39 4.93 15.90 -8.19
CA ASP A 39 5.80 15.47 -9.28
C ASP A 39 7.00 14.63 -8.81
N ALA A 40 7.20 14.50 -7.48
CA ALA A 40 8.27 13.66 -6.97
C ALA A 40 8.02 12.19 -7.31
N PRO A 41 9.08 11.40 -7.61
CA PRO A 41 8.96 10.00 -7.94
C PRO A 41 8.47 9.21 -6.70
N ALA A 42 7.35 8.51 -6.87
CA ALA A 42 6.79 7.60 -5.88
C ALA A 42 7.24 6.16 -6.11
N LEU A 43 7.32 5.74 -7.38
CA LEU A 43 7.78 4.42 -7.79
C LEU A 43 8.80 4.57 -8.92
N ILE A 44 9.83 3.76 -8.87
CA ILE A 44 10.89 3.69 -9.89
C ILE A 44 10.98 2.22 -10.33
N ARG A 45 10.88 1.98 -11.63
CA ARG A 45 11.03 0.67 -12.25
C ARG A 45 12.19 0.68 -13.24
N TRP A 46 13.06 -0.32 -13.12
CA TRP A 46 14.07 -0.60 -14.12
C TRP A 46 13.49 -1.53 -15.18
N THR A 47 13.67 -1.17 -16.45
CA THR A 47 13.27 -1.98 -17.62
C THR A 47 14.43 -2.07 -18.58
N ASP A 48 14.36 -2.96 -19.56
CA ASP A 48 15.37 -3.07 -20.62
C ASP A 48 15.50 -1.78 -21.44
N ALA A 49 14.45 -0.98 -21.50
CA ALA A 49 14.42 0.31 -22.17
C ALA A 49 14.94 1.48 -21.30
N GLY A 50 15.25 1.22 -20.01
CA GLY A 50 15.73 2.21 -19.07
C GLY A 50 14.88 2.35 -17.81
N VAL A 51 14.94 3.51 -17.17
CA VAL A 51 14.24 3.80 -15.92
C VAL A 51 12.90 4.46 -16.20
N GLU A 52 11.85 3.89 -15.65
CA GLU A 52 10.51 4.47 -15.62
C GLU A 52 10.20 4.96 -14.20
N ALA A 53 9.64 6.16 -14.08
CA ALA A 53 9.20 6.72 -12.82
C ALA A 53 7.71 7.08 -12.87
N VAL A 54 7.00 6.78 -11.78
CA VAL A 54 5.61 7.20 -11.56
C VAL A 54 5.61 8.19 -10.42
N SER A 55 5.05 9.38 -10.63
CA SER A 55 4.98 10.42 -9.59
C SER A 55 3.90 10.11 -8.55
N PHE A 56 3.97 10.79 -7.39
CA PHE A 56 2.92 10.65 -6.36
C PHE A 56 1.55 11.06 -6.86
N ALA A 57 1.44 12.11 -7.68
CA ALA A 57 0.17 12.51 -8.27
C ALA A 57 -0.40 11.44 -9.20
N GLN A 58 0.45 10.84 -10.04
CA GLN A 58 0.04 9.77 -10.94
C GLN A 58 -0.39 8.52 -10.17
N LEU A 59 0.40 8.11 -9.17
CA LEU A 59 0.11 6.93 -8.34
C LEU A 59 -1.22 7.11 -7.59
N ARG A 60 -1.43 8.29 -6.97
CA ARG A 60 -2.70 8.62 -6.33
C ARG A 60 -3.86 8.50 -7.29
N GLY A 61 -3.76 9.15 -8.46
CA GLY A 61 -4.86 9.15 -9.43
C GLY A 61 -5.20 7.75 -9.96
N ARG A 62 -4.20 6.86 -10.11
CA ARG A 62 -4.42 5.46 -10.50
C ARG A 62 -5.07 4.67 -9.38
N ALA A 63 -4.58 4.79 -8.14
CA ALA A 63 -5.16 4.14 -6.97
C ALA A 63 -6.60 4.62 -6.70
N ASP A 64 -6.91 5.91 -6.91
CA ASP A 64 -8.27 6.45 -6.76
C ASP A 64 -9.24 5.81 -7.76
N ARG A 65 -8.84 5.71 -9.03
CA ARG A 65 -9.66 5.05 -10.05
C ARG A 65 -9.94 3.59 -9.73
N LEU A 66 -8.91 2.85 -9.29
CA LEU A 66 -9.07 1.46 -8.90
C LEU A 66 -9.93 1.32 -7.64
N ALA A 67 -9.76 2.18 -6.64
CA ALA A 67 -10.60 2.18 -5.44
C ALA A 67 -12.07 2.42 -5.79
N ASN A 68 -12.37 3.38 -6.68
CA ASN A 68 -13.72 3.63 -7.15
C ASN A 68 -14.31 2.41 -7.90
N ALA A 69 -13.53 1.75 -8.74
CA ALA A 69 -13.96 0.54 -9.43
C ALA A 69 -14.28 -0.60 -8.44
N LEU A 70 -13.39 -0.86 -7.47
CA LEU A 70 -13.60 -1.87 -6.42
C LEU A 70 -14.84 -1.54 -5.57
N SER A 71 -15.03 -0.29 -5.20
CA SER A 71 -16.23 0.16 -4.48
C SER A 71 -17.50 -0.05 -5.30
N GLY A 72 -17.45 0.21 -6.62
CA GLY A 72 -18.54 -0.08 -7.55
C GLY A 72 -18.87 -1.57 -7.68
N LEU A 73 -17.87 -2.44 -7.52
CA LEU A 73 -18.03 -3.91 -7.47
C LEU A 73 -18.53 -4.41 -6.11
N GLY A 74 -18.69 -3.52 -5.14
CA GLY A 74 -19.28 -3.86 -3.85
C GLY A 74 -18.29 -3.96 -2.69
N VAL A 75 -16.99 -3.78 -2.91
CA VAL A 75 -16.00 -3.84 -1.82
C VAL A 75 -16.28 -2.75 -0.78
N ARG A 76 -16.36 -3.16 0.48
CA ARG A 76 -16.65 -2.31 1.65
C ARG A 76 -15.48 -2.29 2.64
N PRO A 77 -15.41 -1.30 3.55
CA PRO A 77 -14.44 -1.29 4.64
C PRO A 77 -14.47 -2.60 5.45
N GLY A 78 -13.29 -3.13 5.74
CA GLY A 78 -13.11 -4.39 6.49
C GLY A 78 -13.18 -5.66 5.64
N GLU A 79 -13.61 -5.59 4.39
CA GLU A 79 -13.59 -6.75 3.48
C GLU A 79 -12.17 -7.07 3.01
N ARG A 80 -11.96 -8.33 2.62
CA ARG A 80 -10.67 -8.84 2.18
C ARG A 80 -10.58 -8.83 0.67
N VAL A 81 -9.47 -8.33 0.15
CA VAL A 81 -9.19 -8.29 -1.29
C VAL A 81 -7.88 -9.01 -1.56
N GLY A 82 -7.95 -10.15 -2.24
CA GLY A 82 -6.78 -10.89 -2.69
C GLY A 82 -6.06 -10.15 -3.83
N ILE A 83 -4.76 -9.95 -3.69
CA ILE A 83 -3.92 -9.33 -4.71
C ILE A 83 -2.92 -10.37 -5.23
N LEU A 84 -3.21 -10.94 -6.39
CA LEU A 84 -2.37 -11.91 -7.07
C LEU A 84 -1.71 -11.25 -8.28
N LEU A 85 -0.65 -10.53 -8.05
CA LEU A 85 0.10 -9.80 -9.06
C LEU A 85 1.61 -10.03 -8.89
N PRO A 86 2.39 -10.01 -9.97
CA PRO A 86 3.86 -9.95 -9.87
C PRO A 86 4.29 -8.60 -9.31
N GLN A 87 5.62 -8.42 -9.16
CA GLN A 87 6.20 -7.12 -8.79
C GLN A 87 6.06 -6.15 -9.99
N CYS A 88 5.00 -5.36 -9.97
CA CYS A 88 4.65 -4.39 -11.02
C CYS A 88 4.03 -3.13 -10.41
N LEU A 89 3.83 -2.11 -11.23
CA LEU A 89 3.20 -0.84 -10.78
C LEU A 89 1.77 -1.07 -10.31
N GLU A 90 1.05 -1.93 -10.98
CA GLU A 90 -0.34 -2.28 -10.67
C GLU A 90 -0.49 -2.95 -9.30
N ALA A 91 0.53 -3.67 -8.83
CA ALA A 91 0.53 -4.24 -7.49
C ALA A 91 0.53 -3.15 -6.41
N ALA A 92 1.34 -2.09 -6.58
CA ALA A 92 1.34 -0.95 -5.67
C ALA A 92 0.01 -0.17 -5.73
N GLU A 93 -0.52 0.04 -6.92
CA GLU A 93 -1.83 0.68 -7.14
C GLU A 93 -2.95 -0.10 -6.44
N ALA A 94 -2.94 -1.45 -6.56
CA ALA A 94 -3.93 -2.32 -5.93
C ALA A 94 -3.88 -2.24 -4.40
N HIS A 95 -2.70 -2.28 -3.79
CA HIS A 95 -2.55 -2.14 -2.35
C HIS A 95 -3.10 -0.79 -1.86
N LEU A 96 -2.70 0.31 -2.53
CA LEU A 96 -3.18 1.64 -2.15
C LEU A 96 -4.70 1.78 -2.33
N ALA A 97 -5.27 1.24 -3.41
CA ALA A 97 -6.71 1.26 -3.65
C ALA A 97 -7.49 0.53 -2.54
N VAL A 98 -7.03 -0.64 -2.15
CA VAL A 98 -7.63 -1.42 -1.06
C VAL A 98 -7.54 -0.66 0.27
N TYR A 99 -6.38 -0.07 0.58
CA TYR A 99 -6.21 0.72 1.80
C TYR A 99 -7.07 2.00 1.82
N LYS A 100 -7.28 2.66 0.67
CA LYS A 100 -8.19 3.81 0.55
C LYS A 100 -9.62 3.46 0.93
N LEU A 101 -10.06 2.25 0.61
CA LEU A 101 -11.39 1.75 0.97
C LEU A 101 -11.50 1.33 2.45
N GLY A 102 -10.40 1.31 3.19
CA GLY A 102 -10.38 0.71 4.53
C GLY A 102 -10.57 -0.80 4.51
N ALA A 103 -10.31 -1.44 3.38
CA ALA A 103 -10.35 -2.88 3.20
C ALA A 103 -9.01 -3.52 3.55
N VAL A 104 -8.98 -4.84 3.67
CA VAL A 104 -7.80 -5.63 4.03
C VAL A 104 -7.16 -6.20 2.77
N ALA A 105 -5.92 -5.82 2.49
CA ALA A 105 -5.17 -6.39 1.38
C ALA A 105 -4.54 -7.73 1.77
N ILE A 106 -4.77 -8.76 0.95
CA ILE A 106 -4.16 -10.08 1.08
C ILE A 106 -3.19 -10.28 -0.08
N PRO A 107 -1.89 -9.98 0.10
CA PRO A 107 -0.91 -10.23 -0.95
C PRO A 107 -0.73 -11.73 -1.15
N LEU A 108 -0.89 -12.17 -2.38
CA LEU A 108 -0.75 -13.57 -2.78
C LEU A 108 0.45 -13.72 -3.71
N PHE A 109 1.22 -14.77 -3.49
CA PHE A 109 2.39 -15.03 -4.29
C PHE A 109 2.02 -15.72 -5.61
N THR A 110 2.51 -15.21 -6.72
CA THR A 110 2.15 -15.68 -8.07
C THR A 110 2.55 -17.12 -8.39
N LEU A 111 3.45 -17.71 -7.58
CA LEU A 111 3.85 -19.11 -7.71
C LEU A 111 3.00 -20.06 -6.85
N PHE A 112 1.99 -19.58 -6.12
CA PHE A 112 1.06 -20.47 -5.45
C PHE A 112 0.20 -21.25 -6.45
N GLY A 113 0.14 -22.58 -6.27
CA GLY A 113 -0.81 -23.42 -6.98
C GLY A 113 -2.26 -23.16 -6.53
N ALA A 114 -3.22 -23.68 -7.28
CA ALA A 114 -4.65 -23.47 -7.05
C ALA A 114 -5.10 -23.81 -5.63
N ASP A 115 -4.63 -24.95 -5.08
CA ASP A 115 -4.98 -25.39 -3.72
C ASP A 115 -4.48 -24.43 -2.66
N ALA A 116 -3.25 -23.91 -2.82
CA ALA A 116 -2.67 -22.94 -1.90
C ALA A 116 -3.37 -21.57 -1.95
N LEU A 117 -3.86 -21.17 -3.12
CA LEU A 117 -4.67 -19.95 -3.28
C LEU A 117 -6.05 -20.16 -2.65
N ALA A 118 -6.73 -21.27 -2.96
CA ALA A 118 -8.05 -21.58 -2.40
C ALA A 118 -8.02 -21.61 -0.87
N TYR A 119 -7.02 -22.28 -0.29
CA TYR A 119 -6.86 -22.32 1.17
C TYR A 119 -6.72 -20.91 1.78
N ARG A 120 -5.84 -20.06 1.23
CA ARG A 120 -5.61 -18.72 1.76
C ARG A 120 -6.82 -17.80 1.64
N LEU A 121 -7.54 -17.90 0.52
CA LEU A 121 -8.75 -17.11 0.31
C LEU A 121 -9.91 -17.57 1.20
N ALA A 122 -9.97 -18.86 1.52
CA ALA A 122 -11.00 -19.41 2.42
C ALA A 122 -10.71 -19.12 3.90
N ASP A 123 -9.41 -19.02 4.26
CA ASP A 123 -8.97 -18.80 5.65
C ASP A 123 -8.93 -17.30 6.05
N SER A 124 -9.16 -16.40 5.10
CA SER A 124 -9.01 -14.95 5.28
C SER A 124 -10.27 -14.26 5.80
#